data_cab25d70d8a7d3ff704faae67486f3e0
#
_entry.id   cab25d70d8a7d3ff704faae67486f3e0
#
_cell.length_a   1.000
_cell.length_b   1.000
_cell.length_c   1.000
_cell.angle_alpha   90.00
_cell.angle_beta   90.00
_cell.angle_gamma   90.00
#
_symmetry.space_group_name_H-M   'P 1'
#
loop_
_entity.id
_entity.type
_entity.pdbx_description
1 polymer ?
#
loop_
_entity_poly.entity_id
_entity_poly.type
_entity_poly.pdbx_seq_one_letter_code
_entity_poly.pdbx_strand_id
1 'polypeptide(L)'
;LMNLVYPDQSVKVQEGLVNAYLESGFLPEWASPGHRGCMVGNNSASVVADAYVNGIRGYDAEKLWEAVISDAHKVHPEVSSTGRLGWEYYDRLGYVPCNVGIKENAARTLEYAYNDWCIYMFGKALGKSESELEPYRKAALNYRNLYDAEYKLMVGRNEDGTFARPFSPLKWGGDFTEGNSLHYTWSVFHDPQGLIDLMGGDQPFSEMMDSVFNIPPHFDDSYYGFPIHEIREMQVMNMGNYAHGNQPIQHFIYLYDWCGQPWKAQARIREVMDKFYTAAPDGYCGDEDNGQTSAWYVFSAMGFYPVCPASGEFAVGTPLFKHVKVNMPSGKSFIVNAPENSNDN
;
A
#
# COMPACT_ATOMS: atom_id res chain seq x y z
N LEU A 1 -10.23 8.50 0.49
CA LEU A 1 -11.64 8.89 0.23
C LEU A 1 -12.19 9.73 1.39
N MET A 2 -11.97 9.32 2.64
CA MET A 2 -12.46 10.05 3.82
C MET A 2 -12.01 11.51 3.82
N ASN A 3 -10.72 11.79 3.60
CA ASN A 3 -10.18 13.16 3.53
C ASN A 3 -10.86 14.03 2.47
N LEU A 4 -11.34 13.42 1.39
CA LEU A 4 -11.99 14.12 0.28
C LEU A 4 -13.46 14.44 0.57
N VAL A 5 -14.21 13.49 1.10
CA VAL A 5 -15.69 13.59 1.21
C VAL A 5 -16.21 13.77 2.64
N TYR A 6 -15.42 13.38 3.65
CA TYR A 6 -15.78 13.45 5.07
C TYR A 6 -14.66 14.01 5.96
N PRO A 7 -14.15 15.24 5.68
CA PRO A 7 -13.01 15.81 6.40
C PRO A 7 -13.24 15.91 7.92
N ASP A 8 -14.47 16.19 8.38
CA ASP A 8 -14.79 16.25 9.81
C ASP A 8 -14.65 14.87 10.50
N GLN A 9 -14.92 13.78 9.78
CA GLN A 9 -14.69 12.43 10.31
C GLN A 9 -13.19 12.13 10.34
N SER A 10 -12.45 12.59 9.34
CA SER A 10 -10.99 12.45 9.34
C SER A 10 -10.36 13.15 10.54
N VAL A 11 -10.83 14.34 10.92
CA VAL A 11 -10.37 15.03 12.16
C VAL A 11 -10.57 14.13 13.37
N LYS A 12 -11.75 13.51 13.53
CA LYS A 12 -12.03 12.62 14.67
C LYS A 12 -11.13 11.37 14.68
N VAL A 13 -10.80 10.83 13.51
CA VAL A 13 -9.82 9.72 13.41
C VAL A 13 -8.46 10.17 13.91
N GLN A 14 -7.98 11.36 13.50
CA GLN A 14 -6.71 11.89 13.97
C GLN A 14 -6.71 12.17 15.49
N GLU A 15 -7.79 12.72 16.03
CA GLU A 15 -7.96 12.88 17.48
C GLU A 15 -7.93 11.53 18.22
N GLY A 16 -8.56 10.51 17.63
CA GLY A 16 -8.51 9.13 18.15
C GLY A 16 -7.09 8.57 18.19
N LEU A 17 -6.28 8.82 17.15
CA LEU A 17 -4.89 8.42 17.09
C LEU A 17 -4.04 9.17 18.14
N VAL A 18 -4.27 10.47 18.35
CA VAL A 18 -3.64 11.26 19.44
C VAL A 18 -3.94 10.62 20.79
N ASN A 19 -5.21 10.30 21.05
CA ASN A 19 -5.63 9.69 22.32
C ASN A 19 -5.02 8.30 22.51
N ALA A 20 -4.99 7.47 21.47
CA ALA A 20 -4.38 6.14 21.53
C ALA A 20 -2.89 6.23 21.90
N TYR A 21 -2.16 7.18 21.31
CA TYR A 21 -0.76 7.41 21.63
C TYR A 21 -0.57 7.92 23.07
N LEU A 22 -1.39 8.85 23.53
CA LEU A 22 -1.32 9.38 24.89
C LEU A 22 -1.60 8.31 25.96
N GLU A 23 -2.50 7.35 25.67
CA GLU A 23 -2.88 6.29 26.59
C GLU A 23 -1.86 5.13 26.63
N SER A 24 -1.33 4.74 25.46
CA SER A 24 -0.49 3.53 25.34
C SER A 24 0.97 3.80 25.01
N GLY A 25 1.30 5.00 24.54
CA GLY A 25 2.61 5.33 23.99
C GLY A 25 2.84 4.81 22.58
N PHE A 26 1.80 4.28 21.90
CA PHE A 26 1.87 3.75 20.54
C PHE A 26 0.65 4.15 19.70
N LEU A 27 0.84 4.26 18.39
CA LEU A 27 -0.26 4.32 17.43
C LEU A 27 -0.73 2.89 17.12
N PRO A 28 -2.05 2.67 16.93
CA PRO A 28 -2.56 1.37 16.54
C PRO A 28 -2.27 1.09 15.05
N GLU A 29 -1.82 -0.12 14.74
CA GLU A 29 -1.73 -0.61 13.34
C GLU A 29 -3.00 -1.35 12.94
N TRP A 30 -3.58 -2.07 13.88
CA TRP A 30 -4.91 -2.65 13.76
C TRP A 30 -5.72 -2.31 15.02
N ALA A 31 -6.71 -1.40 14.89
CA ALA A 31 -7.55 -0.96 15.98
C ALA A 31 -8.82 -1.79 16.08
N SER A 32 -8.93 -2.70 17.10
CA SER A 32 -10.11 -3.54 17.25
C SER A 32 -10.31 -4.10 18.67
N PRO A 33 -10.89 -3.39 19.60
CA PRO A 33 -10.45 -2.11 20.11
C PRO A 33 -9.03 -2.19 20.70
N GLY A 34 -8.32 -1.08 20.72
CA GLY A 34 -6.92 -1.02 21.19
C GLY A 34 -5.95 -1.63 20.17
N HIS A 35 -4.80 -2.11 20.66
CA HIS A 35 -3.78 -2.73 19.84
C HIS A 35 -4.07 -4.22 19.62
N ARG A 36 -4.12 -4.66 18.38
CA ARG A 36 -4.29 -6.07 18.02
C ARG A 36 -3.06 -6.58 17.27
N GLY A 37 -2.58 -7.77 17.65
CA GLY A 37 -1.46 -8.44 17.00
C GLY A 37 -1.83 -9.04 15.66
N CYS A 38 -1.98 -8.19 14.65
CA CYS A 38 -2.39 -8.57 13.30
C CYS A 38 -1.68 -7.70 12.28
N MET A 39 -1.40 -8.24 11.09
CA MET A 39 -0.79 -7.55 9.96
C MET A 39 0.65 -7.07 10.17
N VAL A 40 1.15 -6.32 9.20
CA VAL A 40 2.53 -5.79 9.14
C VAL A 40 2.48 -4.31 8.76
N GLY A 41 3.60 -3.63 8.93
CA GLY A 41 3.71 -2.21 8.63
C GLY A 41 3.59 -1.34 9.87
N ASN A 42 3.65 -0.04 9.63
CA ASN A 42 3.47 1.02 10.63
C ASN A 42 2.56 2.08 9.99
N ASN A 43 1.42 1.59 9.47
CA ASN A 43 0.59 2.31 8.50
C ASN A 43 -0.22 3.45 9.10
N SER A 44 -0.26 3.59 10.44
CA SER A 44 -0.72 4.83 11.08
C SER A 44 0.04 6.05 10.56
N ALA A 45 1.33 5.89 10.19
CA ALA A 45 2.12 6.97 9.59
C ALA A 45 1.51 7.47 8.27
N SER A 46 1.00 6.56 7.42
CA SER A 46 0.35 6.95 6.16
C SER A 46 -0.99 7.66 6.41
N VAL A 47 -1.79 7.18 7.37
CA VAL A 47 -3.07 7.80 7.75
C VAL A 47 -2.87 9.23 8.27
N VAL A 48 -1.86 9.43 9.11
CA VAL A 48 -1.52 10.75 9.68
C VAL A 48 -0.99 11.68 8.60
N ALA A 49 -0.04 11.21 7.79
CA ALA A 49 0.58 12.00 6.73
C ALA A 49 -0.44 12.40 5.66
N ASP A 50 -1.28 11.47 5.19
CA ASP A 50 -2.29 11.74 4.17
C ASP A 50 -3.32 12.78 4.65
N ALA A 51 -3.78 12.68 5.90
CA ALA A 51 -4.69 13.67 6.46
C ALA A 51 -4.07 15.06 6.47
N TYR A 52 -2.84 15.20 6.96
CA TYR A 52 -2.19 16.49 7.09
C TYR A 52 -1.81 17.12 5.74
N VAL A 53 -1.26 16.32 4.81
CA VAL A 53 -0.91 16.78 3.45
C VAL A 53 -2.15 17.24 2.68
N ASN A 54 -3.29 16.55 2.85
CA ASN A 54 -4.56 16.91 2.24
C ASN A 54 -5.30 18.08 2.96
N GLY A 55 -4.65 18.73 3.93
CA GLY A 55 -5.18 19.93 4.56
C GLY A 55 -6.15 19.68 5.72
N ILE A 56 -6.28 18.45 6.20
CA ILE A 56 -7.08 18.15 7.41
C ILE A 56 -6.37 18.75 8.63
N ARG A 57 -7.09 19.52 9.41
CA ARG A 57 -6.59 20.26 10.58
C ARG A 57 -7.63 20.20 11.70
N GLY A 58 -7.24 20.64 12.92
CA GLY A 58 -8.12 20.69 14.09
C GLY A 58 -7.79 19.64 15.15
N TYR A 59 -6.64 18.99 15.03
CA TYR A 59 -6.08 18.00 15.97
C TYR A 59 -4.62 18.34 16.31
N ASP A 60 -4.05 17.67 17.30
CA ASP A 60 -2.64 17.87 17.72
C ASP A 60 -1.68 17.15 16.76
N ALA A 61 -1.31 17.84 15.68
CA ALA A 61 -0.40 17.32 14.67
C ALA A 61 1.04 17.17 15.19
N GLU A 62 1.47 18.01 16.15
CA GLU A 62 2.80 17.86 16.76
C GLU A 62 2.88 16.61 17.61
N LYS A 63 1.81 16.26 18.33
CA LYS A 63 1.74 15.00 19.07
C LYS A 63 1.77 13.78 18.14
N LEU A 64 1.10 13.86 16.99
CA LEU A 64 1.18 12.79 15.98
C LEU A 64 2.56 12.70 15.32
N TRP A 65 3.26 13.84 15.15
CA TRP A 65 4.66 13.83 14.73
C TRP A 65 5.56 13.05 15.72
N GLU A 66 5.44 13.39 17.01
CA GLU A 66 6.13 12.65 18.07
C GLU A 66 5.82 11.15 18.03
N ALA A 67 4.55 10.81 17.82
CA ALA A 67 4.08 9.42 17.79
C ALA A 67 4.65 8.61 16.63
N VAL A 68 4.59 9.10 15.39
CA VAL A 68 5.10 8.38 14.21
C VAL A 68 6.61 8.20 14.27
N ILE A 69 7.36 9.20 14.76
CA ILE A 69 8.81 9.09 14.99
C ILE A 69 9.12 8.04 16.04
N SER A 70 8.39 8.09 17.16
CA SER A 70 8.57 7.12 18.25
C SER A 70 8.31 5.68 17.79
N ASP A 71 7.22 5.44 17.07
CA ASP A 71 6.83 4.10 16.61
C ASP A 71 7.76 3.54 15.54
N ALA A 72 8.47 4.40 14.79
CA ALA A 72 9.45 3.97 13.81
C ALA A 72 10.66 3.25 14.42
N HIS A 73 10.98 3.48 15.71
CA HIS A 73 12.18 2.98 16.37
C HIS A 73 11.88 2.17 17.65
N LYS A 74 10.71 1.54 17.71
CA LYS A 74 10.32 0.66 18.81
C LYS A 74 9.26 -0.35 18.38
N VAL A 75 9.05 -1.35 19.21
CA VAL A 75 7.96 -2.32 19.08
C VAL A 75 7.22 -2.43 20.40
N HIS A 76 5.91 -2.60 20.35
CA HIS A 76 5.11 -2.79 21.56
C HIS A 76 5.49 -4.10 22.25
N PRO A 77 5.68 -4.12 23.59
CA PRO A 77 6.21 -5.28 24.31
C PRO A 77 5.33 -6.53 24.22
N GLU A 78 4.03 -6.37 24.03
CA GLU A 78 3.05 -7.47 24.02
C GLU A 78 2.40 -7.67 22.63
N VAL A 79 2.46 -6.67 21.75
CA VAL A 79 1.77 -6.69 20.44
C VAL A 79 2.79 -6.41 19.34
N SER A 80 3.38 -7.47 18.80
CA SER A 80 4.52 -7.40 17.87
C SER A 80 4.23 -6.73 16.53
N SER A 81 2.97 -6.53 16.15
CA SER A 81 2.59 -5.77 14.96
C SER A 81 2.47 -4.27 15.21
N THR A 82 2.52 -3.82 16.46
CA THR A 82 2.44 -2.40 16.85
C THR A 82 3.85 -1.83 17.01
N GLY A 83 4.09 -0.69 16.41
CA GLY A 83 5.45 -0.19 16.18
C GLY A 83 6.11 -0.99 15.05
N ARG A 84 7.44 -1.15 15.09
CA ARG A 84 8.21 -1.84 14.03
C ARG A 84 8.97 -3.05 14.56
N LEU A 85 8.42 -4.25 14.40
CA LEU A 85 9.16 -5.48 14.74
C LEU A 85 10.38 -5.62 13.83
N GLY A 86 11.58 -5.74 14.43
CA GLY A 86 12.84 -5.83 13.72
C GLY A 86 13.42 -4.47 13.32
N TRP A 87 12.97 -3.37 13.95
CA TRP A 87 13.45 -2.02 13.67
C TRP A 87 14.98 -1.90 13.82
N GLU A 88 15.60 -2.61 14.77
CA GLU A 88 17.06 -2.60 14.98
C GLU A 88 17.83 -3.14 13.76
N TYR A 89 17.29 -4.17 13.12
CA TYR A 89 17.83 -4.68 11.86
C TYR A 89 17.58 -3.69 10.71
N TYR A 90 16.36 -3.18 10.64
CA TYR A 90 15.98 -2.25 9.59
C TYR A 90 16.82 -0.96 9.62
N ASP A 91 17.05 -0.37 10.79
CA ASP A 91 17.89 0.82 10.95
C ASP A 91 19.36 0.54 10.59
N ARG A 92 19.87 -0.66 10.90
CA ARG A 92 21.26 -1.02 10.66
C ARG A 92 21.54 -1.48 9.22
N LEU A 93 20.63 -2.26 8.64
CA LEU A 93 20.85 -2.96 7.37
C LEU A 93 20.04 -2.35 6.21
N GLY A 94 19.00 -1.57 6.51
CA GLY A 94 18.02 -1.09 5.55
C GLY A 94 16.99 -2.16 5.16
N TYR A 95 16.87 -3.26 5.91
CA TYR A 95 15.86 -4.30 5.74
C TYR A 95 15.76 -5.19 6.97
N VAL A 96 14.62 -5.88 7.11
CA VAL A 96 14.43 -6.92 8.12
C VAL A 96 14.88 -8.26 7.54
N PRO A 97 15.88 -8.96 8.13
CA PRO A 97 16.39 -10.20 7.56
C PRO A 97 15.40 -11.37 7.68
N CYS A 98 15.42 -12.28 6.69
CA CYS A 98 14.54 -13.44 6.64
C CYS A 98 15.01 -14.61 7.54
N ASN A 99 16.26 -14.59 8.00
CA ASN A 99 16.89 -15.69 8.79
C ASN A 99 17.09 -15.36 10.27
N VAL A 100 16.40 -14.32 10.79
CA VAL A 100 16.50 -13.92 12.21
C VAL A 100 15.24 -14.25 13.03
N GLY A 101 14.35 -15.09 12.50
CA GLY A 101 13.15 -15.53 13.20
C GLY A 101 11.98 -14.53 13.12
N ILE A 102 12.09 -13.46 12.33
CA ILE A 102 11.02 -12.49 12.08
C ILE A 102 10.30 -12.91 10.79
N LYS A 103 9.02 -13.25 10.92
CA LYS A 103 8.16 -13.60 9.78
C LYS A 103 7.77 -12.34 9.00
N GLU A 104 7.38 -12.56 7.73
CA GLU A 104 6.87 -11.47 6.86
C GLU A 104 7.88 -10.33 6.70
N ASN A 105 9.15 -10.68 6.74
CA ASN A 105 10.29 -9.77 6.78
C ASN A 105 10.39 -8.86 5.55
N ALA A 106 10.12 -9.39 4.35
CA ALA A 106 10.13 -8.60 3.12
C ALA A 106 8.92 -7.65 3.08
N ALA A 107 7.73 -8.12 3.43
CA ALA A 107 6.54 -7.26 3.56
C ALA A 107 6.81 -6.12 4.55
N ARG A 108 7.34 -6.42 5.76
CA ARG A 108 7.71 -5.40 6.76
C ARG A 108 8.69 -4.37 6.20
N THR A 109 9.71 -4.81 5.49
CA THR A 109 10.71 -3.90 4.90
C THR A 109 10.08 -2.95 3.89
N LEU A 110 9.20 -3.44 3.02
CA LEU A 110 8.51 -2.63 2.01
C LEU A 110 7.56 -1.62 2.68
N GLU A 111 6.77 -2.07 3.64
CA GLU A 111 5.88 -1.22 4.42
C GLU A 111 6.66 -0.13 5.18
N TYR A 112 7.75 -0.48 5.86
CA TYR A 112 8.56 0.50 6.60
C TYR A 112 9.20 1.54 5.67
N ALA A 113 9.64 1.15 4.47
CA ALA A 113 10.16 2.10 3.49
C ALA A 113 9.10 3.12 3.05
N TYR A 114 7.87 2.68 2.80
CA TYR A 114 6.75 3.56 2.53
C TYR A 114 6.37 4.41 3.75
N ASN A 115 6.34 3.83 4.95
CA ASN A 115 6.05 4.57 6.17
C ASN A 115 7.09 5.67 6.45
N ASP A 116 8.38 5.41 6.18
CA ASP A 116 9.43 6.43 6.28
C ASP A 116 9.22 7.57 5.28
N TRP A 117 8.80 7.25 4.06
CA TRP A 117 8.41 8.28 3.11
C TRP A 117 7.21 9.11 3.61
N CYS A 118 6.21 8.48 4.23
CA CYS A 118 5.08 9.18 4.84
C CYS A 118 5.54 10.09 5.99
N ILE A 119 6.44 9.64 6.85
CA ILE A 119 7.03 10.45 7.91
C ILE A 119 7.76 11.66 7.31
N TYR A 120 8.57 11.45 6.27
CA TYR A 120 9.24 12.53 5.55
C TYR A 120 8.24 13.56 5.01
N MET A 121 7.17 13.13 4.34
CA MET A 121 6.15 14.02 3.77
C MET A 121 5.37 14.78 4.85
N PHE A 122 5.03 14.11 5.94
CA PHE A 122 4.36 14.74 7.08
C PHE A 122 5.24 15.79 7.74
N GLY A 123 6.50 15.46 8.05
CA GLY A 123 7.43 16.40 8.64
C GLY A 123 7.73 17.59 7.72
N LYS A 124 7.85 17.38 6.41
CA LYS A 124 7.99 18.45 5.42
C LYS A 124 6.78 19.38 5.44
N ALA A 125 5.57 18.83 5.50
CA ALA A 125 4.33 19.64 5.58
C ALA A 125 4.21 20.38 6.92
N LEU A 126 4.76 19.85 8.02
CA LEU A 126 4.88 20.53 9.32
C LEU A 126 5.98 21.59 9.36
N GLY A 127 6.89 21.63 8.37
CA GLY A 127 8.03 22.54 8.36
C GLY A 127 9.20 22.11 9.24
N LYS A 128 9.36 20.80 9.48
CA LYS A 128 10.51 20.24 10.19
C LYS A 128 11.81 20.49 9.41
N SER A 129 12.94 20.51 10.11
CA SER A 129 14.25 20.77 9.50
C SER A 129 14.72 19.62 8.60
N GLU A 130 15.52 19.93 7.57
CA GLU A 130 16.11 18.92 6.70
C GLU A 130 16.93 17.87 7.48
N SER A 131 17.58 18.26 8.57
CA SER A 131 18.35 17.33 9.41
C SER A 131 17.45 16.32 10.14
N GLU A 132 16.22 16.68 10.48
CA GLU A 132 15.24 15.76 11.07
C GLU A 132 14.63 14.84 10.00
N LEU A 133 14.49 15.31 8.76
CA LEU A 133 13.81 14.62 7.67
C LEU A 133 14.72 13.66 6.88
N GLU A 134 16.01 13.97 6.78
CA GLU A 134 16.97 13.24 5.93
C GLU A 134 17.07 11.73 6.24
N PRO A 135 17.04 11.26 7.50
CA PRO A 135 17.02 9.83 7.80
C PRO A 135 15.84 9.11 7.13
N TYR A 136 14.64 9.66 7.23
CA TYR A 136 13.42 9.08 6.66
C TYR A 136 13.41 9.16 5.14
N ARG A 137 13.89 10.25 4.56
CA ARG A 137 14.06 10.38 3.11
C ARG A 137 14.99 9.31 2.53
N LYS A 138 16.07 8.99 3.25
CA LYS A 138 17.00 7.90 2.86
C LYS A 138 16.37 6.53 3.06
N ALA A 139 15.73 6.30 4.21
CA ALA A 139 15.13 5.02 4.55
C ALA A 139 13.94 4.66 3.62
N ALA A 140 13.26 5.66 3.06
CA ALA A 140 12.26 5.46 2.02
C ALA A 140 12.77 4.69 0.80
N LEU A 141 14.07 4.68 0.54
CA LEU A 141 14.70 3.94 -0.55
C LEU A 141 15.11 2.50 -0.17
N ASN A 142 14.85 2.07 1.05
CA ASN A 142 15.27 0.77 1.57
C ASN A 142 14.61 -0.42 0.85
N TYR A 143 13.46 -0.22 0.19
CA TYR A 143 12.85 -1.24 -0.67
C TYR A 143 13.83 -1.82 -1.69
N ARG A 144 14.82 -1.01 -2.15
CA ARG A 144 15.84 -1.42 -3.13
C ARG A 144 16.71 -2.57 -2.64
N ASN A 145 16.85 -2.72 -1.33
CA ASN A 145 17.62 -3.82 -0.73
C ASN A 145 16.99 -5.20 -0.96
N LEU A 146 15.70 -5.26 -1.25
CA LEU A 146 14.98 -6.51 -1.49
C LEU A 146 14.88 -6.86 -2.99
N TYR A 147 15.21 -5.95 -3.90
CA TYR A 147 15.11 -6.20 -5.32
C TYR A 147 16.20 -7.16 -5.79
N ASP A 148 15.81 -8.32 -6.28
CA ASP A 148 16.68 -9.32 -6.88
C ASP A 148 16.63 -9.20 -8.40
N ALA A 149 17.74 -8.79 -9.00
CA ALA A 149 17.84 -8.58 -10.44
C ALA A 149 17.76 -9.88 -11.27
N GLU A 150 18.03 -11.05 -10.65
CA GLU A 150 17.88 -12.35 -11.31
C GLU A 150 16.41 -12.66 -11.59
N TYR A 151 15.55 -12.42 -10.60
CA TYR A 151 14.11 -12.68 -10.71
C TYR A 151 13.30 -11.45 -11.12
N LYS A 152 13.88 -10.26 -11.03
CA LYS A 152 13.21 -8.96 -11.20
C LYS A 152 12.03 -8.76 -10.24
N LEU A 153 12.15 -9.30 -9.04
CA LEU A 153 11.13 -9.33 -8.00
C LEU A 153 11.75 -8.98 -6.64
N MET A 154 10.90 -8.64 -5.68
CA MET A 154 11.30 -8.49 -4.29
C MET A 154 11.46 -9.88 -3.65
N VAL A 155 12.60 -10.11 -2.99
CA VAL A 155 12.98 -11.38 -2.38
C VAL A 155 13.49 -11.13 -0.96
N GLY A 156 13.15 -12.01 -0.02
CA GLY A 156 13.69 -11.98 1.34
C GLY A 156 15.23 -12.01 1.34
N ARG A 157 15.84 -11.29 2.26
CA ARG A 157 17.30 -11.17 2.35
C ARG A 157 17.80 -11.63 3.70
N ASN A 158 18.89 -12.40 3.73
CA ASN A 158 19.55 -12.88 4.94
C ASN A 158 20.33 -11.74 5.62
N GLU A 159 20.63 -11.90 6.91
CA GLU A 159 21.40 -10.90 7.67
C GLU A 159 22.81 -10.63 7.08
N ASP A 160 23.40 -11.62 6.42
CA ASP A 160 24.70 -11.50 5.74
C ASP A 160 24.66 -10.80 4.37
N GLY A 161 23.45 -10.39 3.95
CA GLY A 161 23.23 -9.69 2.70
C GLY A 161 22.95 -10.56 1.47
N THR A 162 22.94 -11.89 1.61
CA THR A 162 22.54 -12.80 0.53
C THR A 162 21.03 -12.89 0.42
N PHE A 163 20.50 -13.15 -0.79
CA PHE A 163 19.06 -13.39 -0.96
C PHE A 163 18.66 -14.78 -0.47
N ALA A 164 17.42 -14.92 0.01
CA ALA A 164 16.85 -16.19 0.41
C ALA A 164 16.82 -17.18 -0.77
N ARG A 165 17.32 -18.38 -0.53
CA ARG A 165 17.31 -19.48 -1.52
C ARG A 165 16.97 -20.80 -0.83
N PRO A 166 16.22 -21.75 -1.46
CA PRO A 166 15.57 -21.57 -2.77
C PRO A 166 14.45 -20.54 -2.72
N PHE A 167 14.17 -19.87 -3.86
CA PHE A 167 13.11 -18.87 -3.99
C PHE A 167 12.04 -19.35 -4.97
N SER A 168 10.77 -19.12 -4.63
CA SER A 168 9.62 -19.32 -5.52
C SER A 168 8.75 -18.05 -5.51
N PRO A 169 8.49 -17.41 -6.66
CA PRO A 169 7.62 -16.24 -6.73
C PRO A 169 6.16 -16.55 -6.39
N LEU A 170 5.77 -17.82 -6.43
CA LEU A 170 4.41 -18.30 -6.18
C LEU A 170 4.17 -18.72 -4.72
N LYS A 171 5.20 -18.66 -3.87
CA LYS A 171 5.06 -19.02 -2.46
C LYS A 171 4.37 -17.92 -1.68
N TRP A 172 3.22 -18.26 -1.13
CA TRP A 172 2.43 -17.38 -0.26
C TRP A 172 2.92 -17.46 1.19
N GLY A 173 3.01 -16.30 1.83
CA GLY A 173 3.46 -16.21 3.22
C GLY A 173 4.99 -16.32 3.37
N GLY A 174 5.44 -16.55 4.60
CA GLY A 174 6.86 -16.61 4.94
C GLY A 174 7.50 -15.22 4.96
N ASP A 175 8.04 -14.77 3.83
CA ASP A 175 8.60 -13.43 3.67
C ASP A 175 7.52 -12.35 3.44
N PHE A 176 6.31 -12.75 3.03
CA PHE A 176 5.19 -11.87 2.69
C PHE A 176 3.95 -12.20 3.54
N THR A 177 3.04 -11.24 3.64
CA THR A 177 1.78 -11.36 4.39
C THR A 177 0.64 -11.57 3.41
N GLU A 178 -0.10 -12.69 3.54
CA GLU A 178 -1.29 -12.97 2.71
C GLU A 178 -1.09 -12.71 1.23
N GLY A 179 0.09 -13.04 0.74
CA GLY A 179 0.53 -12.78 -0.62
C GLY A 179 1.86 -13.43 -0.94
N ASN A 180 2.36 -13.16 -2.12
CA ASN A 180 3.64 -13.64 -2.63
C ASN A 180 4.47 -12.50 -3.26
N SER A 181 5.61 -12.84 -3.81
CA SER A 181 6.50 -11.84 -4.42
C SER A 181 5.89 -11.14 -5.64
N LEU A 182 5.00 -11.81 -6.40
CA LEU A 182 4.30 -11.20 -7.53
C LEU A 182 3.29 -10.12 -7.10
N HIS A 183 2.86 -10.15 -5.83
CA HIS A 183 1.99 -9.12 -5.25
C HIS A 183 2.80 -7.99 -4.63
N TYR A 184 3.78 -8.32 -3.78
CA TYR A 184 4.51 -7.35 -2.97
C TYR A 184 5.61 -6.60 -3.72
N THR A 185 6.08 -7.07 -4.87
CA THR A 185 7.08 -6.33 -5.67
C THR A 185 6.61 -4.93 -6.03
N TRP A 186 5.32 -4.70 -6.08
CA TRP A 186 4.70 -3.44 -6.44
C TRP A 186 4.40 -2.52 -5.24
N SER A 187 4.66 -2.96 -4.01
CA SER A 187 4.47 -2.15 -2.79
C SER A 187 5.54 -1.06 -2.63
N VAL A 188 5.74 -0.30 -3.72
CA VAL A 188 6.64 0.86 -3.81
C VAL A 188 5.80 2.05 -4.30
N PHE A 189 4.77 2.38 -3.53
CA PHE A 189 3.79 3.41 -3.88
C PHE A 189 4.42 4.78 -4.09
N HIS A 190 5.47 5.09 -3.34
CA HIS A 190 6.11 6.39 -3.22
C HIS A 190 7.24 6.63 -4.23
N ASP A 191 7.73 5.59 -4.89
CA ASP A 191 8.84 5.68 -5.88
C ASP A 191 8.63 4.71 -7.06
N PRO A 192 7.50 4.79 -7.80
CA PRO A 192 7.27 3.94 -8.97
C PRO A 192 8.38 4.10 -10.02
N GLN A 193 8.89 5.33 -10.23
CA GLN A 193 9.99 5.56 -11.15
C GLN A 193 11.27 4.84 -10.72
N GLY A 194 11.60 4.85 -9.44
CA GLY A 194 12.76 4.10 -8.92
C GLY A 194 12.61 2.59 -9.10
N LEU A 195 11.40 2.04 -9.04
CA LEU A 195 11.13 0.64 -9.34
C LEU A 195 11.27 0.35 -10.84
N ILE A 196 10.77 1.24 -11.69
CA ILE A 196 10.93 1.17 -13.16
C ILE A 196 12.43 1.14 -13.52
N ASP A 197 13.21 2.04 -12.93
CA ASP A 197 14.65 2.12 -13.15
C ASP A 197 15.38 0.83 -12.73
N LEU A 198 15.00 0.23 -11.58
CA LEU A 198 15.54 -1.05 -11.11
C LEU A 198 15.23 -2.20 -12.08
N MET A 199 14.06 -2.19 -12.70
CA MET A 199 13.64 -3.22 -13.68
C MET A 199 14.25 -3.00 -15.08
N GLY A 200 14.93 -1.87 -15.31
CA GLY A 200 15.62 -1.57 -16.56
C GLY A 200 14.81 -0.72 -17.53
N GLY A 201 13.81 0.01 -17.04
CA GLY A 201 13.01 0.98 -17.80
C GLY A 201 11.56 0.55 -18.05
N ASP A 202 10.82 1.40 -18.75
CA ASP A 202 9.37 1.30 -18.95
C ASP A 202 8.93 -0.03 -19.57
N GLN A 203 9.63 -0.50 -20.59
CA GLN A 203 9.24 -1.72 -21.29
C GLN A 203 9.42 -2.98 -20.44
N PRO A 204 10.61 -3.27 -19.83
CA PRO A 204 10.74 -4.41 -18.92
C PRO A 204 9.79 -4.36 -17.73
N PHE A 205 9.49 -3.17 -17.20
CA PHE A 205 8.51 -2.97 -16.14
C PHE A 205 7.10 -3.36 -16.60
N SER A 206 6.65 -2.84 -17.74
CA SER A 206 5.35 -3.18 -18.33
C SER A 206 5.21 -4.67 -18.66
N GLU A 207 6.27 -5.30 -19.21
CA GLU A 207 6.30 -6.74 -19.49
C GLU A 207 6.17 -7.58 -18.22
N MET A 208 6.82 -7.16 -17.12
CA MET A 208 6.66 -7.82 -15.82
C MET A 208 5.25 -7.65 -15.28
N MET A 209 4.64 -6.48 -15.39
CA MET A 209 3.24 -6.25 -15.05
C MET A 209 2.30 -7.15 -15.88
N ASP A 210 2.49 -7.21 -17.20
CA ASP A 210 1.70 -8.10 -18.07
C ASP A 210 1.85 -9.57 -17.65
N SER A 211 3.04 -9.98 -17.18
CA SER A 211 3.29 -11.36 -16.75
C SER A 211 2.45 -11.76 -15.55
N VAL A 212 2.18 -10.84 -14.61
CA VAL A 212 1.32 -11.11 -13.44
C VAL A 212 -0.07 -11.54 -13.86
N PHE A 213 -0.63 -10.92 -14.90
CA PHE A 213 -1.94 -11.31 -15.46
C PHE A 213 -1.90 -12.59 -16.31
N ASN A 214 -0.74 -12.94 -16.86
CA ASN A 214 -0.57 -14.07 -17.78
C ASN A 214 -0.10 -15.37 -17.09
N ILE A 215 0.59 -15.25 -15.94
CA ILE A 215 0.97 -16.42 -15.13
C ILE A 215 -0.31 -17.06 -14.59
N PRO A 216 -0.59 -18.34 -14.87
CA PRO A 216 -1.77 -19.02 -14.33
C PRO A 216 -1.84 -18.87 -12.80
N PRO A 217 -3.02 -18.87 -12.19
CA PRO A 217 -3.20 -18.66 -10.75
C PRO A 217 -2.74 -19.89 -9.93
N HIS A 218 -1.51 -20.36 -10.22
CA HIS A 218 -0.82 -21.35 -9.43
C HIS A 218 -0.27 -20.71 -8.15
N PHE A 219 -0.16 -21.49 -7.12
CA PHE A 219 0.30 -21.06 -5.81
C PHE A 219 1.09 -22.17 -5.10
N ASP A 220 1.90 -21.76 -4.14
CA ASP A 220 2.54 -22.59 -3.14
C ASP A 220 2.07 -22.10 -1.77
N ASP A 221 1.20 -22.90 -1.12
CA ASP A 221 0.63 -22.63 0.21
C ASP A 221 1.37 -23.35 1.34
N SER A 222 2.54 -23.86 1.08
CA SER A 222 3.33 -24.67 2.03
C SER A 222 3.60 -23.98 3.37
N TYR A 223 3.60 -22.65 3.39
CA TYR A 223 3.75 -21.88 4.63
C TYR A 223 2.52 -21.97 5.53
N TYR A 224 1.33 -21.86 4.95
CA TYR A 224 0.06 -21.93 5.71
C TYR A 224 -0.39 -23.37 5.94
N GLY A 225 0.02 -24.31 5.06
CA GLY A 225 -0.42 -25.71 5.09
C GLY A 225 -1.83 -25.95 4.54
N PHE A 226 -2.48 -24.90 4.04
CA PHE A 226 -3.78 -24.94 3.35
C PHE A 226 -3.97 -23.65 2.53
N PRO A 227 -4.81 -23.68 1.47
CA PRO A 227 -5.13 -22.47 0.71
C PRO A 227 -5.98 -21.52 1.58
N ILE A 228 -5.41 -20.36 1.93
CA ILE A 228 -6.14 -19.27 2.59
C ILE A 228 -7.18 -18.69 1.63
N HIS A 229 -8.12 -17.87 2.14
CA HIS A 229 -9.23 -17.39 1.30
C HIS A 229 -8.76 -16.50 0.15
N GLU A 230 -7.71 -15.69 0.32
CA GLU A 230 -7.15 -14.83 -0.72
C GLU A 230 -6.59 -15.63 -1.91
N ILE A 231 -6.01 -16.81 -1.66
CA ILE A 231 -5.59 -17.74 -2.71
C ILE A 231 -6.81 -18.24 -3.51
N ARG A 232 -7.87 -18.63 -2.82
CA ARG A 232 -9.10 -19.11 -3.46
C ARG A 232 -9.78 -18.02 -4.27
N GLU A 233 -9.83 -16.81 -3.74
CA GLU A 233 -10.34 -15.62 -4.42
C GLU A 233 -9.55 -15.35 -5.71
N MET A 234 -8.22 -15.32 -5.66
CA MET A 234 -7.37 -15.18 -6.84
C MET A 234 -7.68 -16.25 -7.90
N GLN A 235 -7.86 -17.52 -7.47
CA GLN A 235 -8.18 -18.61 -8.40
C GLN A 235 -9.55 -18.44 -9.06
N VAL A 236 -10.56 -18.06 -8.28
CA VAL A 236 -11.93 -17.86 -8.77
C VAL A 236 -12.00 -16.66 -9.74
N MET A 237 -11.29 -15.58 -9.41
CA MET A 237 -11.20 -14.39 -10.28
C MET A 237 -10.54 -14.67 -11.62
N ASN A 238 -9.62 -15.62 -11.66
CA ASN A 238 -8.94 -16.09 -12.86
C ASN A 238 -8.37 -14.95 -13.74
N MET A 239 -7.63 -14.04 -13.10
CA MET A 239 -6.83 -12.99 -13.75
C MET A 239 -5.33 -13.19 -13.48
N GLY A 240 -4.83 -14.39 -13.75
CA GLY A 240 -3.45 -14.76 -13.45
C GLY A 240 -3.16 -14.72 -11.96
N ASN A 241 -2.04 -14.13 -11.56
CA ASN A 241 -1.69 -13.90 -10.16
C ASN A 241 -2.12 -12.51 -9.65
N TYR A 242 -2.98 -11.80 -10.35
CA TYR A 242 -3.57 -10.55 -9.85
C TYR A 242 -4.66 -10.85 -8.83
N ALA A 243 -4.33 -10.75 -7.55
CA ALA A 243 -5.21 -11.07 -6.42
C ALA A 243 -5.93 -9.82 -5.90
N HIS A 244 -6.87 -9.27 -6.67
CA HIS A 244 -7.56 -8.01 -6.36
C HIS A 244 -8.31 -8.03 -5.02
N GLY A 245 -8.70 -9.20 -4.54
CA GLY A 245 -9.37 -9.36 -3.25
C GLY A 245 -8.53 -8.95 -2.04
N ASN A 246 -7.22 -8.73 -2.21
CA ASN A 246 -6.33 -8.30 -1.14
C ASN A 246 -5.56 -7.03 -1.50
N GLN A 247 -5.30 -6.15 -0.51
CA GLN A 247 -4.79 -4.80 -0.68
C GLN A 247 -3.39 -4.69 -1.29
N PRO A 248 -2.43 -5.62 -1.05
CA PRO A 248 -1.06 -5.48 -1.52
C PRO A 248 -0.93 -5.22 -3.02
N ILE A 249 -1.93 -5.60 -3.82
CA ILE A 249 -1.88 -5.47 -5.28
C ILE A 249 -2.98 -4.57 -5.88
N GLN A 250 -3.90 -4.02 -5.09
CA GLN A 250 -5.02 -3.24 -5.63
C GLN A 250 -4.60 -2.00 -6.42
N HIS A 251 -3.50 -1.33 -6.03
CA HIS A 251 -2.96 -0.16 -6.73
C HIS A 251 -2.22 -0.49 -8.03
N PHE A 252 -1.81 -1.74 -8.19
CA PHE A 252 -0.93 -2.26 -9.23
C PHE A 252 -1.33 -1.84 -10.66
N ILE A 253 -2.61 -1.92 -10.98
CA ILE A 253 -3.13 -1.61 -12.32
C ILE A 253 -2.79 -0.18 -12.73
N TYR A 254 -2.81 0.76 -11.79
CA TYR A 254 -2.52 2.17 -12.06
C TYR A 254 -1.04 2.42 -12.37
N LEU A 255 -0.13 1.51 -12.02
CA LEU A 255 1.30 1.67 -12.28
C LEU A 255 1.65 1.68 -13.79
N TYR A 256 0.75 1.22 -14.66
CA TYR A 256 0.90 1.40 -16.11
C TYR A 256 0.98 2.87 -16.53
N ASP A 257 0.43 3.80 -15.75
CA ASP A 257 0.50 5.24 -16.03
C ASP A 257 1.95 5.73 -15.96
N TRP A 258 2.75 5.22 -15.02
CA TRP A 258 4.15 5.61 -14.85
C TRP A 258 5.08 5.07 -15.93
N CYS A 259 4.75 3.98 -16.59
CA CYS A 259 5.53 3.43 -17.71
C CYS A 259 4.94 3.80 -19.09
N GLY A 260 4.14 4.86 -19.15
CA GLY A 260 3.63 5.44 -20.40
C GLY A 260 2.59 4.60 -21.14
N GLN A 261 1.89 3.68 -20.44
CA GLN A 261 0.86 2.80 -21.02
C GLN A 261 -0.50 2.94 -20.33
N PRO A 262 -1.04 4.17 -20.16
CA PRO A 262 -2.29 4.41 -19.43
C PRO A 262 -3.51 3.66 -20.01
N TRP A 263 -3.52 3.35 -21.31
CA TRP A 263 -4.58 2.57 -21.91
C TRP A 263 -4.70 1.16 -21.33
N LYS A 264 -3.58 0.55 -20.89
CA LYS A 264 -3.62 -0.75 -20.19
C LYS A 264 -4.25 -0.61 -18.82
N ALA A 265 -3.89 0.44 -18.05
CA ALA A 265 -4.55 0.74 -16.78
C ALA A 265 -6.06 0.88 -16.99
N GLN A 266 -6.49 1.70 -17.94
CA GLN A 266 -7.89 1.96 -18.25
C GLN A 266 -8.66 0.68 -18.59
N ALA A 267 -8.10 -0.17 -19.44
CA ALA A 267 -8.71 -1.45 -19.82
C ALA A 267 -8.85 -2.39 -18.61
N ARG A 268 -7.79 -2.53 -17.80
CA ARG A 268 -7.80 -3.40 -16.61
C ARG A 268 -8.72 -2.89 -15.51
N ILE A 269 -8.79 -1.59 -15.28
CA ILE A 269 -9.72 -0.99 -14.30
C ILE A 269 -11.15 -1.39 -14.65
N ARG A 270 -11.56 -1.25 -15.91
CA ARG A 270 -12.90 -1.66 -16.37
C ARG A 270 -13.13 -3.14 -16.22
N GLU A 271 -12.18 -3.96 -16.62
CA GLU A 271 -12.25 -5.42 -16.49
C GLU A 271 -12.45 -5.83 -15.01
N VAL A 272 -11.71 -5.24 -14.08
CA VAL A 272 -11.82 -5.51 -12.65
C VAL A 272 -13.18 -5.07 -12.11
N MET A 273 -13.62 -3.85 -12.45
CA MET A 273 -14.92 -3.33 -11.99
C MET A 273 -16.07 -4.22 -12.46
N ASP A 274 -16.03 -4.68 -13.72
CA ASP A 274 -17.10 -5.50 -14.30
C ASP A 274 -17.11 -6.93 -13.76
N LYS A 275 -15.92 -7.51 -13.47
CA LYS A 275 -15.80 -8.91 -13.04
C LYS A 275 -15.98 -9.11 -11.56
N PHE A 276 -15.50 -8.16 -10.74
CA PHE A 276 -15.25 -8.41 -9.31
C PHE A 276 -16.16 -7.63 -8.38
N TYR A 277 -17.02 -6.77 -8.92
CA TYR A 277 -17.95 -6.01 -8.14
C TYR A 277 -19.38 -6.19 -8.66
N THR A 278 -20.28 -6.53 -7.77
CA THR A 278 -21.71 -6.69 -8.11
C THR A 278 -22.60 -5.95 -7.10
N ALA A 279 -23.83 -5.64 -7.51
CA ALA A 279 -24.83 -5.02 -6.63
C ALA A 279 -25.56 -6.06 -5.74
N ALA A 280 -24.88 -7.14 -5.36
CA ALA A 280 -25.42 -8.20 -4.49
C ALA A 280 -24.83 -8.09 -3.07
N PRO A 281 -25.44 -8.75 -2.05
CA PRO A 281 -24.88 -8.75 -0.69
C PRO A 281 -23.45 -9.33 -0.57
N ASP A 282 -23.08 -10.22 -1.48
CA ASP A 282 -21.75 -10.83 -1.65
C ASP A 282 -20.97 -10.20 -2.81
N GLY A 283 -21.14 -8.90 -3.02
CA GLY A 283 -20.69 -8.18 -4.22
C GLY A 283 -19.22 -7.84 -4.29
N TYR A 284 -18.40 -8.20 -3.31
CA TYR A 284 -16.95 -8.02 -3.31
C TYR A 284 -16.23 -9.33 -3.60
N CYS A 285 -15.08 -9.25 -4.26
CA CYS A 285 -14.25 -10.40 -4.60
C CYS A 285 -13.33 -10.89 -3.48
N GLY A 286 -13.35 -10.23 -2.34
CA GLY A 286 -12.57 -10.50 -1.15
C GLY A 286 -13.11 -9.68 0.00
N ASP A 287 -12.32 -9.49 1.05
CA ASP A 287 -12.73 -8.70 2.20
C ASP A 287 -12.88 -7.21 1.85
N GLU A 288 -13.85 -6.57 2.48
CA GLU A 288 -14.11 -5.13 2.27
C GLU A 288 -13.04 -4.26 2.96
N ASP A 289 -12.47 -4.75 4.06
CA ASP A 289 -11.34 -4.21 4.81
C ASP A 289 -11.49 -2.74 5.21
N ASN A 290 -12.55 -2.49 5.99
CA ASN A 290 -12.81 -1.19 6.63
C ASN A 290 -12.82 0.01 5.65
N GLY A 291 -13.29 -0.22 4.43
CA GLY A 291 -13.48 0.83 3.42
C GLY A 291 -12.46 0.81 2.29
N GLN A 292 -11.41 0.00 2.33
CA GLN A 292 -10.37 -0.01 1.30
C GLN A 292 -10.92 -0.50 -0.05
N THR A 293 -11.58 -1.64 -0.08
CA THR A 293 -12.13 -2.23 -1.31
C THR A 293 -13.27 -1.40 -1.89
N SER A 294 -14.16 -0.87 -1.03
CA SER A 294 -15.18 0.10 -1.42
C SER A 294 -14.56 1.38 -2.00
N ALA A 295 -13.54 1.93 -1.36
CA ALA A 295 -12.88 3.16 -1.79
C ALA A 295 -12.18 2.96 -3.14
N TRP A 296 -11.57 1.79 -3.39
CA TRP A 296 -10.98 1.49 -4.68
C TRP A 296 -12.03 1.57 -5.81
N TYR A 297 -13.19 0.94 -5.61
CA TYR A 297 -14.28 0.98 -6.60
C TYR A 297 -14.80 2.40 -6.81
N VAL A 298 -15.06 3.14 -5.74
CA VAL A 298 -15.61 4.52 -5.81
C VAL A 298 -14.64 5.46 -6.53
N PHE A 299 -13.35 5.44 -6.18
CA PHE A 299 -12.34 6.23 -6.86
C PHE A 299 -12.20 5.85 -8.34
N SER A 300 -12.13 4.56 -8.64
CA SER A 300 -12.03 4.06 -10.01
C SER A 300 -13.25 4.45 -10.84
N ALA A 301 -14.46 4.38 -10.25
CA ALA A 301 -15.70 4.83 -10.90
C ALA A 301 -15.71 6.35 -11.16
N MET A 302 -15.05 7.14 -10.31
CA MET A 302 -14.87 8.57 -10.52
C MET A 302 -13.79 8.89 -11.57
N GLY A 303 -12.92 7.93 -11.91
CA GLY A 303 -11.89 8.05 -12.92
C GLY A 303 -10.51 8.49 -12.43
N PHE A 304 -10.22 8.38 -11.15
CA PHE A 304 -8.90 8.65 -10.57
C PHE A 304 -8.67 7.83 -9.29
N TYR A 305 -7.42 7.63 -8.92
CA TYR A 305 -7.06 6.81 -7.75
C TYR A 305 -5.81 7.34 -7.04
N PRO A 306 -5.80 7.44 -5.69
CA PRO A 306 -4.63 7.84 -4.92
C PRO A 306 -3.69 6.63 -4.75
N VAL A 307 -2.82 6.36 -5.73
CA VAL A 307 -1.86 5.24 -5.68
C VAL A 307 -0.95 5.34 -4.46
N CYS A 308 -0.54 6.57 -4.13
CA CYS A 308 0.34 6.84 -2.99
C CYS A 308 -0.35 7.82 -2.04
N PRO A 309 -1.02 7.36 -0.97
CA PRO A 309 -1.50 8.26 0.08
C PRO A 309 -0.36 9.14 0.62
N ALA A 310 -0.68 10.35 1.06
CA ALA A 310 0.24 11.42 1.46
C ALA A 310 1.07 12.07 0.34
N SER A 311 0.92 11.67 -0.93
CA SER A 311 1.55 12.39 -2.05
C SER A 311 0.80 13.67 -2.43
N GLY A 312 -0.51 13.71 -2.19
CA GLY A 312 -1.40 14.75 -2.72
C GLY A 312 -1.69 14.59 -4.21
N GLU A 313 -1.34 13.45 -4.80
CA GLU A 313 -1.48 13.15 -6.23
C GLU A 313 -2.47 12.01 -6.47
N PHE A 314 -3.08 12.02 -7.66
CA PHE A 314 -3.98 10.98 -8.11
C PHE A 314 -3.61 10.52 -9.51
N ALA A 315 -3.53 9.20 -9.73
CA ALA A 315 -3.46 8.61 -11.05
C ALA A 315 -4.79 8.78 -11.79
N VAL A 316 -4.73 9.03 -13.08
CA VAL A 316 -5.92 9.21 -13.92
C VAL A 316 -6.30 7.89 -14.56
N GLY A 317 -7.44 7.36 -14.18
CA GLY A 317 -8.00 6.14 -14.75
C GLY A 317 -9.05 6.41 -15.83
N THR A 318 -10.08 5.56 -15.85
CA THR A 318 -11.23 5.70 -16.76
C THR A 318 -12.52 5.79 -15.94
N PRO A 319 -13.23 6.93 -15.96
CA PRO A 319 -14.46 7.07 -15.18
C PRO A 319 -15.55 6.11 -15.67
N LEU A 320 -16.39 5.63 -14.75
CA LEU A 320 -17.55 4.81 -15.11
C LEU A 320 -18.67 5.69 -15.73
N PHE A 321 -18.71 6.95 -15.34
CA PHE A 321 -19.78 7.89 -15.72
C PHE A 321 -19.28 8.96 -16.68
N LYS A 322 -20.16 9.46 -17.55
CA LYS A 322 -19.85 10.57 -18.47
C LYS A 322 -19.68 11.92 -17.74
N HIS A 323 -20.23 12.02 -16.56
CA HIS A 323 -20.13 13.22 -15.72
C HIS A 323 -20.12 12.82 -14.24
N VAL A 324 -19.10 13.24 -13.52
CA VAL A 324 -18.97 13.10 -12.06
C VAL A 324 -18.76 14.46 -11.46
N LYS A 325 -19.52 14.79 -10.42
CA LYS A 325 -19.33 16.01 -9.63
C LYS A 325 -19.18 15.65 -8.16
N VAL A 326 -18.02 15.95 -7.61
CA VAL A 326 -17.73 15.83 -6.19
C VAL A 326 -17.96 17.19 -5.53
N ASN A 327 -18.95 17.31 -4.66
CA ASN A 327 -19.19 18.51 -3.88
C ASN A 327 -18.39 18.44 -2.58
N MET A 328 -17.45 19.35 -2.41
CA MET A 328 -16.61 19.39 -1.21
C MET A 328 -17.25 20.25 -0.10
N PRO A 329 -17.00 19.97 1.18
CA PRO A 329 -17.50 20.76 2.31
C PRO A 329 -17.10 22.24 2.24
N SER A 330 -15.99 22.56 1.57
CA SER A 330 -15.55 23.94 1.31
C SER A 330 -16.49 24.75 0.39
N GLY A 331 -17.54 24.13 -0.16
CA GLY A 331 -18.42 24.70 -1.17
C GLY A 331 -17.86 24.67 -2.59
N LYS A 332 -16.63 24.21 -2.79
CA LYS A 332 -16.05 23.97 -4.11
C LYS A 332 -16.55 22.65 -4.69
N SER A 333 -16.42 22.47 -5.98
CA SER A 333 -16.71 21.19 -6.65
C SER A 333 -15.53 20.79 -7.52
N PHE A 334 -15.25 19.50 -7.54
CA PHE A 334 -14.38 18.86 -8.50
C PHE A 334 -15.25 18.13 -9.53
N ILE A 335 -14.95 18.30 -10.82
CA ILE A 335 -15.80 17.78 -11.90
C ILE A 335 -14.92 16.98 -12.87
N VAL A 336 -15.35 15.76 -13.17
CA VAL A 336 -14.80 14.93 -14.24
C VAL A 336 -15.83 14.86 -15.35
N ASN A 337 -15.43 15.27 -16.55
CA ASN A 337 -16.25 15.21 -17.77
C ASN A 337 -15.59 14.25 -18.77
N ALA A 338 -16.28 13.19 -19.11
CA ALA A 338 -15.86 12.20 -20.10
C ALA A 338 -17.06 11.91 -21.05
N PRO A 339 -17.48 12.87 -21.89
CA PRO A 339 -18.72 12.76 -22.67
C PRO A 339 -18.69 11.61 -23.69
N GLU A 340 -17.50 11.23 -24.15
CA GLU A 340 -17.30 10.15 -25.12
C GLU A 340 -17.00 8.80 -24.45
N ASN A 341 -17.02 8.77 -23.09
CA ASN A 341 -16.77 7.54 -22.36
C ASN A 341 -17.76 6.43 -22.74
N SER A 342 -17.22 5.29 -23.14
CA SER A 342 -17.97 4.09 -23.53
C SER A 342 -17.21 2.84 -23.06
N ASN A 343 -17.85 1.68 -23.16
CA ASN A 343 -17.17 0.40 -22.86
C ASN A 343 -16.19 -0.01 -23.97
N ASP A 344 -16.20 0.67 -25.09
CA ASP A 344 -15.40 0.34 -26.29
C ASP A 344 -14.19 1.29 -26.47
N ASN A 345 -14.05 2.27 -25.57
CA ASN A 345 -12.98 3.29 -25.63
C ASN A 345 -12.12 3.24 -24.37
#